data_c36e6f3b24dc47e50906ab40de48dc8e
#
_entry.id   c36e6f3b24dc47e50906ab40de48dc8e
#
_cell.length_a   1.000
_cell.length_b   1.000
_cell.length_c   1.000
_cell.angle_alpha   90.00
_cell.angle_beta   90.00
_cell.angle_gamma   90.00
#
_symmetry.space_group_name_H-M   'P 1'
#
loop_
_entity.id
_entity.type
_entity.pdbx_description
1 polymer ?
#
loop_
_entity_poly.entity_id
_entity_poly.type
_entity_poly.pdbx_seq_one_letter_code
_entity_poly.pdbx_strand_id
1 'polypeptide(L)'
;MESYKEGVKAKLPALTLYLGLVVIFIVFAVICSMMGKNFLTLNNMFNIITQASIISIIAIGASLVIVTGGIDLSVGSIVGFVGIFGGLILKAGMPLIAMGILCIAAGAAFGLVNG
;
A
#
# COMPACT_ATOMS: atom_id res chain seq x y z
N MET A 1 5.43 34.96 -19.07
CA MET A 1 4.34 34.92 -18.07
C MET A 1 3.46 33.68 -18.22
N GLU A 2 3.22 33.19 -19.44
CA GLU A 2 2.45 31.93 -19.68
C GLU A 2 3.14 30.67 -19.15
N SER A 3 4.44 30.51 -19.37
CA SER A 3 5.23 29.37 -18.88
C SER A 3 5.20 29.22 -17.35
N TYR A 4 5.14 30.33 -16.61
CA TYR A 4 5.00 30.32 -15.15
C TYR A 4 3.61 29.86 -14.71
N LYS A 5 2.57 30.27 -15.43
CA LYS A 5 1.17 29.86 -15.14
C LYS A 5 0.94 28.38 -15.44
N GLU A 6 1.57 27.83 -16.47
CA GLU A 6 1.50 26.38 -16.77
C GLU A 6 2.20 25.54 -15.69
N GLY A 7 3.35 25.98 -15.22
CA GLY A 7 4.06 25.31 -14.13
C GLY A 7 3.28 25.32 -12.80
N VAL A 8 2.54 26.38 -12.51
CA VAL A 8 1.68 26.47 -11.33
C VAL A 8 0.43 25.59 -11.48
N LYS A 9 -0.20 25.59 -12.68
CA LYS A 9 -1.37 24.75 -12.96
C LYS A 9 -1.05 23.25 -12.88
N ALA A 10 0.16 22.83 -13.28
CA ALA A 10 0.59 21.44 -13.19
C ALA A 10 0.86 20.99 -11.73
N LYS A 11 1.21 21.92 -10.83
CA LYS A 11 1.46 21.63 -9.40
C LYS A 11 0.21 21.69 -8.53
N LEU A 12 -0.84 22.37 -8.98
CA LEU A 12 -2.10 22.52 -8.24
C LEU A 12 -2.75 21.19 -7.84
N PRO A 13 -2.90 20.18 -8.73
CA PRO A 13 -3.52 18.92 -8.37
C PRO A 13 -2.70 18.14 -7.34
N ALA A 14 -1.37 18.18 -7.44
CA ALA A 14 -0.50 17.55 -6.46
C ALA A 14 -0.62 18.23 -5.09
N LEU A 15 -0.64 19.57 -5.05
CA LEU A 15 -0.81 20.33 -3.81
C LEU A 15 -2.15 20.04 -3.14
N THR A 16 -3.23 19.96 -3.92
CA THR A 16 -4.58 19.62 -3.42
C THR A 16 -4.60 18.24 -2.78
N LEU A 17 -3.89 17.26 -3.38
CA LEU A 17 -3.79 15.90 -2.86
C LEU A 17 -3.05 15.85 -1.53
N TYR A 18 -1.92 16.56 -1.40
CA TYR A 18 -1.18 16.66 -0.13
C TYR A 18 -1.98 17.39 0.95
N LEU A 19 -2.66 18.48 0.60
CA LEU A 19 -3.54 19.19 1.54
C LEU A 19 -4.69 18.30 2.02
N GLY A 20 -5.32 17.53 1.13
CA GLY A 20 -6.35 16.58 1.48
C GLY A 20 -5.84 15.53 2.48
N LEU A 21 -4.65 14.99 2.25
CA LEU A 21 -4.03 14.02 3.14
C LEU A 21 -3.74 14.62 4.53
N VAL A 22 -3.21 15.84 4.59
CA VAL A 22 -2.96 16.55 5.86
C VAL A 22 -4.27 16.80 6.61
N VAL A 23 -5.33 17.23 5.92
CA VAL A 23 -6.64 17.45 6.52
C VAL A 23 -7.19 16.16 7.12
N ILE A 24 -7.16 15.06 6.38
CA ILE A 24 -7.59 13.74 6.87
C ILE A 24 -6.80 13.35 8.11
N PHE A 25 -5.48 13.52 8.08
CA PHE A 25 -4.63 13.19 9.21
C PHE A 25 -4.98 13.99 10.47
N ILE A 26 -5.23 15.31 10.33
CA ILE A 26 -5.64 16.19 11.42
C ILE A 26 -7.01 15.76 11.96
N VAL A 27 -7.98 15.47 11.08
CA VAL A 27 -9.32 15.05 11.48
C VAL A 27 -9.25 13.77 12.31
N PHE A 28 -8.49 12.77 11.88
CA PHE A 28 -8.30 11.53 12.64
C PHE A 28 -7.60 11.78 13.99
N ALA A 29 -6.59 12.64 14.02
CA ALA A 29 -5.91 12.99 15.27
C ALA A 29 -6.87 13.63 16.28
N VAL A 30 -7.74 14.53 15.83
CA VAL A 30 -8.74 15.20 16.68
C VAL A 30 -9.78 14.20 17.17
N ILE A 31 -10.36 13.38 16.28
CA ILE A 31 -11.38 12.40 16.64
C ILE A 31 -10.82 11.38 17.66
N CYS A 32 -9.64 10.84 17.42
CA CYS A 32 -9.01 9.91 18.34
C CYS A 32 -8.73 10.55 19.71
N SER A 33 -8.27 11.81 19.72
CA SER A 33 -8.06 12.56 20.97
C SER A 33 -9.38 12.75 21.76
N MET A 34 -10.46 13.05 21.08
CA MET A 34 -11.80 13.18 21.71
C MET A 34 -12.29 11.84 22.29
N MET A 35 -11.89 10.72 21.70
CA MET A 35 -12.20 9.36 22.17
C MET A 35 -11.24 8.87 23.26
N GLY A 36 -10.33 9.71 23.76
CA GLY A 36 -9.35 9.34 24.77
C GLY A 36 -8.23 8.42 24.25
N LYS A 37 -8.06 8.33 22.90
CA LYS A 37 -7.02 7.53 22.26
C LYS A 37 -5.94 8.43 21.69
N ASN A 38 -4.68 8.12 21.99
CA ASN A 38 -3.55 8.85 21.44
C ASN A 38 -3.20 8.37 20.02
N PHE A 39 -3.68 9.10 19.01
CA PHE A 39 -3.38 8.82 17.60
C PHE A 39 -1.89 9.03 17.30
N LEU A 40 -1.28 10.07 17.87
CA LEU A 40 0.11 10.48 17.63
C LEU A 40 1.11 9.74 18.56
N THR A 41 0.94 8.44 18.73
CA THR A 41 1.94 7.60 19.42
C THR A 41 2.96 7.04 18.43
N LEU A 42 4.20 6.84 18.87
CA LEU A 42 5.24 6.23 18.05
C LEU A 42 4.78 4.87 17.50
N ASN A 43 4.16 4.03 18.32
CA ASN A 43 3.66 2.72 17.89
C ASN A 43 2.62 2.86 16.77
N ASN A 44 1.68 3.81 16.87
CA ASN A 44 0.70 4.02 15.83
C ASN A 44 1.33 4.58 14.55
N MET A 45 2.32 5.46 14.65
CA MET A 45 3.06 5.96 13.50
C MET A 45 3.81 4.83 12.79
N PHE A 46 4.48 3.94 13.52
CA PHE A 46 5.13 2.76 12.94
C PHE A 46 4.11 1.82 12.25
N ASN A 47 2.95 1.61 12.85
CA ASN A 47 1.89 0.81 12.25
C ASN A 47 1.38 1.44 10.93
N ILE A 48 1.15 2.74 10.89
CA ILE A 48 0.74 3.47 9.69
C ILE A 48 1.79 3.35 8.60
N ILE A 49 3.07 3.58 8.92
CA ILE A 49 4.17 3.49 7.97
C ILE A 49 4.30 2.06 7.43
N THR A 50 4.20 1.05 8.28
CA THR A 50 4.26 -0.36 7.88
C THR A 50 3.14 -0.72 6.92
N GLN A 51 1.89 -0.35 7.24
CA GLN A 51 0.75 -0.60 6.36
C GLN A 51 0.87 0.17 5.04
N ALA A 52 1.27 1.44 5.09
CA ALA A 52 1.51 2.24 3.90
C ALA A 52 2.60 1.64 2.99
N SER A 53 3.67 1.08 3.58
CA SER A 53 4.74 0.41 2.83
C SER A 53 4.23 -0.82 2.07
N ILE A 54 3.41 -1.65 2.71
CA ILE A 54 2.80 -2.83 2.08
C ILE A 54 1.92 -2.41 0.89
N ILE A 55 1.04 -1.44 1.12
CA ILE A 55 0.14 -0.92 0.06
C ILE A 55 0.94 -0.30 -1.08
N SER A 56 2.04 0.41 -0.78
CA SER A 56 2.91 1.02 -1.79
C SER A 56 3.57 -0.02 -2.70
N ILE A 57 4.04 -1.14 -2.15
CA ILE A 57 4.62 -2.24 -2.94
C ILE A 57 3.57 -2.83 -3.88
N ILE A 58 2.35 -3.07 -3.38
CA ILE A 58 1.23 -3.56 -4.18
C ILE A 58 0.87 -2.56 -5.29
N ALA A 59 0.81 -1.27 -4.95
CA ALA A 59 0.48 -0.20 -5.90
C ALA A 59 1.52 -0.08 -7.02
N ILE A 60 2.82 -0.25 -6.74
CA ILE A 60 3.87 -0.27 -7.76
C ILE A 60 3.64 -1.44 -8.72
N GLY A 61 3.38 -2.64 -8.20
CA GLY A 61 3.08 -3.81 -9.04
C GLY A 61 1.85 -3.60 -9.93
N ALA A 62 0.75 -3.12 -9.34
CA ALA A 62 -0.48 -2.80 -10.08
C ALA A 62 -0.25 -1.71 -11.14
N SER A 63 0.55 -0.69 -10.85
CA SER A 63 0.88 0.37 -11.80
C SER A 63 1.60 -0.15 -13.04
N LEU A 64 2.50 -1.13 -12.88
CA LEU A 64 3.19 -1.76 -14.01
C LEU A 64 2.19 -2.47 -14.93
N VAL A 65 1.22 -3.17 -14.38
CA VAL A 65 0.16 -3.84 -15.17
C VAL A 65 -0.70 -2.81 -15.92
N ILE A 66 -1.08 -1.72 -15.27
CA ILE A 66 -1.89 -0.66 -15.90
C ILE A 66 -1.12 -0.01 -17.05
N VAL A 67 0.17 0.26 -16.90
CA VAL A 67 1.03 0.86 -17.93
C VAL A 67 1.15 -0.04 -19.15
N THR A 68 1.11 -1.36 -19.00
CA THR A 68 1.08 -2.31 -20.11
C THR A 68 -0.30 -2.46 -20.78
N GLY A 69 -1.31 -1.71 -20.32
CA GLY A 69 -2.66 -1.70 -20.88
C GLY A 69 -3.56 -2.80 -20.32
N GLY A 70 -3.09 -3.55 -19.31
CA GLY A 70 -3.87 -4.56 -18.61
C GLY A 70 -4.67 -3.99 -17.44
N ILE A 71 -5.75 -4.67 -17.07
CA ILE A 71 -6.48 -4.46 -15.81
C ILE A 71 -6.41 -5.77 -15.05
N ASP A 72 -5.60 -5.81 -13.99
CA ASP A 72 -5.51 -6.98 -13.14
C ASP A 72 -6.39 -6.81 -11.89
N LEU A 73 -7.55 -7.48 -11.93
CA LEU A 73 -8.48 -7.53 -10.81
C LEU A 73 -8.11 -8.63 -9.80
N SER A 74 -7.11 -9.46 -10.09
CA SER A 74 -6.71 -10.60 -9.26
C SER A 74 -5.75 -10.23 -8.13
N VAL A 75 -5.14 -9.03 -8.16
CA VAL A 75 -4.13 -8.59 -7.17
C VAL A 75 -4.62 -8.79 -5.75
N GLY A 76 -5.87 -8.39 -5.43
CA GLY A 76 -6.43 -8.55 -4.10
C GLY A 76 -6.56 -10.00 -3.65
N SER A 77 -7.01 -10.89 -4.54
CA SER A 77 -7.16 -12.32 -4.26
C SER A 77 -5.81 -13.03 -4.11
N ILE A 78 -4.82 -12.66 -4.92
CA ILE A 78 -3.44 -13.18 -4.84
C ILE A 78 -2.81 -12.77 -3.50
N VAL A 79 -2.92 -11.50 -3.13
CA VAL A 79 -2.41 -11.00 -1.84
C VAL A 79 -3.05 -11.73 -0.67
N GLY A 80 -4.39 -11.92 -0.70
CA GLY A 80 -5.11 -12.68 0.32
C GLY A 80 -4.66 -14.14 0.40
N PHE A 81 -4.55 -14.81 -0.74
CA PHE A 81 -4.09 -16.20 -0.80
C PHE A 81 -2.65 -16.34 -0.27
N VAL A 82 -1.72 -15.54 -0.78
CA VAL A 82 -0.30 -15.60 -0.39
C VAL A 82 -0.13 -15.25 1.10
N GLY A 83 -0.94 -14.33 1.62
CA GLY A 83 -0.94 -13.99 3.05
C GLY A 83 -1.36 -15.16 3.94
N ILE A 84 -2.46 -15.85 3.59
CA ILE A 84 -2.92 -17.04 4.31
C ILE A 84 -1.92 -18.18 4.19
N PHE A 85 -1.42 -18.42 2.97
CA PHE A 85 -0.42 -19.45 2.68
C PHE A 85 0.86 -19.24 3.49
N GLY A 86 1.38 -18.01 3.53
CA GLY A 86 2.54 -17.65 4.35
C GLY A 86 2.31 -17.87 5.84
N GLY A 87 1.12 -17.50 6.35
CA GLY A 87 0.74 -17.74 7.75
C GLY A 87 0.68 -19.22 8.10
N LEU A 88 0.19 -20.08 7.21
CA LEU A 88 0.16 -21.53 7.40
C LEU A 88 1.57 -22.13 7.42
N ILE A 89 2.47 -21.68 6.54
CA ILE A 89 3.87 -22.12 6.48
C ILE A 89 4.60 -21.77 7.80
N LEU A 90 4.41 -20.54 8.30
CA LEU A 90 4.99 -20.13 9.59
C LEU A 90 4.42 -20.94 10.75
N LYS A 91 3.12 -21.20 10.75
CA LYS A 91 2.48 -22.03 11.77
C LYS A 91 2.99 -23.49 11.74
N ALA A 92 3.40 -23.98 10.57
CA ALA A 92 4.04 -25.29 10.42
C ALA A 92 5.49 -25.33 10.91
N GLY A 93 6.03 -24.20 11.42
CA GLY A 93 7.38 -24.11 11.99
C GLY A 93 8.48 -23.89 10.95
N MET A 94 8.14 -23.53 9.71
CA MET A 94 9.16 -23.23 8.69
C MET A 94 9.84 -21.87 8.97
N PRO A 95 11.12 -21.72 8.65
CA PRO A 95 11.84 -20.48 8.85
C PRO A 95 11.30 -19.37 7.95
N LEU A 96 11.34 -18.13 8.46
CA LEU A 96 10.83 -16.93 7.79
C LEU A 96 11.36 -16.76 6.35
N ILE A 97 12.63 -17.10 6.13
CA ILE A 97 13.26 -17.01 4.79
C ILE A 97 12.62 -17.99 3.81
N ALA A 98 12.39 -19.24 4.23
CA ALA A 98 11.73 -20.24 3.38
C ALA A 98 10.28 -19.84 3.07
N MET A 99 9.54 -19.32 4.06
CA MET A 99 8.21 -18.77 3.86
C MET A 99 8.22 -17.65 2.82
N GLY A 100 9.15 -16.70 2.93
CA GLY A 100 9.27 -15.59 1.98
C GLY A 100 9.52 -16.08 0.54
N ILE A 101 10.44 -17.03 0.35
CA ILE A 101 10.72 -17.62 -0.97
C ILE A 101 9.47 -18.31 -1.54
N LEU A 102 8.78 -19.11 -0.74
CA LEU A 102 7.57 -19.82 -1.18
C LEU A 102 6.43 -18.86 -1.52
N CYS A 103 6.25 -17.79 -0.76
CA CYS A 103 5.25 -16.75 -1.04
C CYS A 103 5.56 -16.01 -2.35
N ILE A 104 6.82 -15.67 -2.61
CA ILE A 104 7.24 -15.03 -3.86
C ILE A 104 7.01 -15.99 -5.04
N ALA A 105 7.38 -17.27 -4.91
CA ALA A 105 7.17 -18.28 -5.94
C ALA A 105 5.67 -18.48 -6.24
N ALA A 106 4.82 -18.56 -5.20
CA ALA A 106 3.38 -18.68 -5.35
C ALA A 106 2.79 -17.46 -6.05
N GLY A 107 3.16 -16.24 -5.62
CA GLY A 107 2.70 -15.00 -6.27
C GLY A 107 3.12 -14.91 -7.73
N ALA A 108 4.37 -15.28 -8.05
CA ALA A 108 4.86 -15.33 -9.42
C ALA A 108 4.11 -16.36 -10.28
N ALA A 109 3.83 -17.54 -9.74
CA ALA A 109 3.05 -18.57 -10.45
C ALA A 109 1.64 -18.09 -10.79
N PHE A 110 0.95 -17.43 -9.84
CA PHE A 110 -0.36 -16.84 -10.13
C PHE A 110 -0.27 -15.68 -11.14
N GLY A 111 0.77 -14.86 -11.07
CA GLY A 111 1.00 -13.80 -12.05
C GLY A 111 1.21 -14.33 -13.46
N LEU A 112 1.93 -15.45 -13.62
CA LEU A 112 2.13 -16.11 -14.92
C LEU A 112 0.86 -16.73 -15.50
N VAL A 113 -0.06 -17.18 -14.64
CA VAL A 113 -1.35 -17.76 -15.09
C VAL A 113 -2.33 -16.66 -15.49
N ASN A 114 -2.28 -15.51 -14.85
CA ASN A 114 -3.21 -14.40 -15.09
C ASN A 114 -2.75 -13.42 -16.17
N GLY A 115 -1.45 -13.37 -16.48
CA GLY A 115 -0.86 -12.49 -17.50
C GLY A 115 -0.64 -13.21 -18.79
#